data_908537c51d60b0346ddb7dc95c7102b3
#
_entry.id   908537c51d60b0346ddb7dc95c7102b3
#
_cell.length_a   1.000
_cell.length_b   1.000
_cell.length_c   1.000
_cell.angle_alpha   90.00
_cell.angle_beta   90.00
_cell.angle_gamma   90.00
#
_symmetry.space_group_name_H-M   'P 1'
#
loop_
_entity.id
_entity.type
_entity.pdbx_description
1 polymer ?
#
loop_
_entity_poly.entity_id
_entity_poly.type
_entity_poly.pdbx_seq_one_letter_code
_entity_poly.pdbx_strand_id
1 'polypeptide(L)'
;DDGQMLETHSVAAGLDYIGVSPILSAYHEEGRIRFEAATDEEVLEATRLLMRKEGIISALESAHALAGAFREAPELNADEVVVINLSGRGDKDIFTIADALGDTTWKSFITTKAEEYRA
;
A
#
# COMPACT_ATOMS: atom_id res chain seq x y z
N ASP A 1 13.60 18.99 -4.25
CA ASP A 1 14.53 19.58 -5.21
C ASP A 1 15.32 20.71 -4.57
N ASP A 2 16.61 20.78 -4.80
CA ASP A 2 17.50 21.82 -4.26
C ASP A 2 17.39 22.02 -2.73
N GLY A 3 17.18 20.93 -1.99
CA GLY A 3 17.01 20.93 -0.54
C GLY A 3 15.63 21.39 -0.07
N GLN A 4 14.69 21.63 -0.97
CA GLN A 4 13.31 21.93 -0.64
C GLN A 4 12.48 20.66 -0.52
N MET A 5 11.55 20.66 0.46
CA MET A 5 10.58 19.57 0.61
C MET A 5 9.52 19.66 -0.47
N LEU A 6 9.22 18.54 -1.11
CA LEU A 6 8.06 18.39 -1.97
C LEU A 6 6.91 17.76 -1.15
N GLU A 7 5.69 18.21 -1.42
CA GLU A 7 4.51 17.54 -0.85
C GLU A 7 4.41 16.12 -1.38
N THR A 8 4.22 15.19 -0.47
CA THR A 8 3.94 13.79 -0.79
C THR A 8 2.45 13.53 -0.73
N HIS A 9 1.97 12.56 -1.48
CA HIS A 9 0.58 12.12 -1.44
C HIS A 9 0.51 10.61 -1.69
N SER A 10 -0.22 9.90 -0.82
CA SER A 10 -0.48 8.48 -0.97
C SER A 10 -1.78 8.09 -0.25
N VAL A 11 -2.48 7.10 -0.76
CA VAL A 11 -3.59 6.44 -0.05
C VAL A 11 -3.13 5.84 1.29
N ALA A 12 -1.85 5.52 1.41
CA ALA A 12 -1.19 5.05 2.62
C ALA A 12 -0.58 6.22 3.38
N ALA A 13 -1.28 6.74 4.38
CA ALA A 13 -0.85 7.91 5.15
C ALA A 13 0.54 7.75 5.79
N GLY A 14 0.96 6.53 6.12
CA GLY A 14 2.29 6.25 6.67
C GLY A 14 3.44 6.42 5.68
N LEU A 15 3.17 6.61 4.38
CA LEU A 15 4.17 6.91 3.36
C LEU A 15 4.28 8.39 3.02
N ASP A 16 3.46 9.24 3.60
CA ASP A 16 3.53 10.70 3.41
C ASP A 16 4.72 11.30 4.20
N TYR A 17 5.89 10.74 3.98
CA TYR A 17 7.16 11.18 4.55
C TYR A 17 8.07 11.79 3.48
N ILE A 18 8.70 12.89 3.85
CA ILE A 18 9.57 13.67 2.96
C ILE A 18 10.98 13.09 2.78
N GLY A 19 11.32 12.02 3.46
CA GLY A 19 12.65 11.44 3.38
C GLY A 19 12.73 10.06 4.00
N VAL A 20 13.79 9.35 3.66
CA VAL A 20 14.11 8.04 4.19
C VAL A 20 15.26 8.13 5.21
N SER A 21 15.47 7.03 5.95
CA SER A 21 16.59 6.94 6.89
C SER A 21 17.93 7.14 6.19
N PRO A 22 18.92 7.84 6.80
CA PRO A 22 20.26 7.98 6.23
C PRO A 22 20.95 6.65 5.93
N ILE A 23 20.65 5.59 6.69
CA ILE A 23 21.17 4.24 6.43
C ILE A 23 20.64 3.69 5.10
N LEU A 24 19.35 3.85 4.83
CA LEU A 24 18.76 3.41 3.58
C LEU A 24 19.29 4.23 2.39
N SER A 25 19.47 5.54 2.56
CA SER A 25 20.09 6.38 1.54
C SER A 25 21.52 5.92 1.22
N ALA A 26 22.34 5.62 2.23
CA ALA A 26 23.69 5.12 2.03
C ALA A 26 23.70 3.77 1.28
N TYR A 27 22.81 2.84 1.63
CA TYR A 27 22.70 1.56 0.93
C TYR A 27 22.24 1.71 -0.52
N HIS A 28 21.42 2.70 -0.80
CA HIS A 28 21.02 3.03 -2.17
C HIS A 28 22.20 3.57 -2.97
N GLU A 29 22.96 4.52 -2.42
CA GLU A 29 24.17 5.08 -3.04
C GLU A 29 25.24 4.00 -3.29
N GLU A 30 25.37 3.03 -2.38
CA GLU A 30 26.24 1.86 -2.55
C GLU A 30 25.72 0.82 -3.55
N GLY A 31 24.52 1.01 -4.12
CA GLY A 31 23.89 0.07 -5.04
C GLY A 31 23.41 -1.23 -4.37
N ARG A 32 23.31 -1.28 -3.03
CA ARG A 32 22.87 -2.47 -2.29
C ARG A 32 21.36 -2.61 -2.23
N ILE A 33 20.62 -1.52 -2.38
CA ILE A 33 19.17 -1.50 -2.45
C ILE A 33 18.71 -0.63 -3.60
N ARG A 34 17.54 -0.94 -4.13
CA ARG A 34 16.82 -0.16 -5.13
C ARG A 34 15.51 0.34 -4.51
N PHE A 35 15.18 1.61 -4.71
CA PHE A 35 13.88 2.14 -4.37
C PHE A 35 12.97 2.08 -5.59
N GLU A 36 11.73 1.67 -5.35
CA GLU A 36 10.68 1.64 -6.35
C GLU A 36 9.45 2.41 -5.83
N ALA A 37 8.67 2.95 -6.74
CA ALA A 37 7.39 3.57 -6.44
C ALA A 37 6.24 2.71 -6.95
N ALA A 38 5.11 2.76 -6.27
CA ALA A 38 3.85 2.20 -6.73
C ALA A 38 2.76 3.28 -6.65
N THR A 39 1.84 3.28 -7.60
CA THR A 39 0.69 4.17 -7.59
C THR A 39 -0.39 3.66 -6.63
N ASP A 40 -1.27 4.55 -6.18
CA ASP A 40 -2.41 4.16 -5.34
C ASP A 40 -3.28 3.09 -6.02
N GLU A 41 -3.44 3.13 -7.34
CA GLU A 41 -4.20 2.13 -8.10
C GLU A 41 -3.54 0.75 -8.03
N GLU A 42 -2.23 0.67 -8.27
CA GLU A 42 -1.44 -0.58 -8.15
C GLU A 42 -1.55 -1.16 -6.73
N VAL A 43 -1.45 -0.30 -5.72
CA VAL A 43 -1.53 -0.69 -4.30
C VAL A 43 -2.91 -1.23 -3.93
N LEU A 44 -3.97 -0.57 -4.37
CA LEU A 44 -5.35 -1.01 -4.10
C LEU A 44 -5.67 -2.33 -4.83
N GLU A 45 -5.19 -2.52 -6.06
CA GLU A 45 -5.37 -3.79 -6.77
C GLU A 45 -4.56 -4.93 -6.12
N ALA A 46 -3.32 -4.67 -5.69
CA ALA A 46 -2.51 -5.62 -4.94
C ALA A 46 -3.18 -6.01 -3.61
N THR A 47 -3.74 -5.04 -2.89
CA THR A 47 -4.52 -5.27 -1.67
C THR A 47 -5.72 -6.15 -1.94
N ARG A 48 -6.49 -5.85 -3.00
CA ARG A 48 -7.67 -6.63 -3.41
C ARG A 48 -7.29 -8.08 -3.75
N LEU A 49 -6.20 -8.26 -4.48
CA LEU A 49 -5.71 -9.59 -4.87
C LEU A 49 -5.31 -10.41 -3.65
N LEU A 50 -4.55 -9.82 -2.72
CA LEU A 50 -4.15 -10.47 -1.47
C LEU A 50 -5.36 -10.90 -0.65
N MET A 51 -6.33 -10.00 -0.46
CA MET A 51 -7.56 -10.32 0.27
C MET A 51 -8.32 -11.49 -0.36
N ARG A 52 -8.43 -11.52 -1.69
CA ARG A 52 -9.18 -12.56 -2.42
C ARG A 52 -8.47 -13.90 -2.45
N LYS A 53 -7.15 -13.92 -2.53
CA LYS A 53 -6.37 -15.14 -2.71
C LYS A 53 -5.92 -15.76 -1.39
N GLU A 54 -5.55 -14.91 -0.42
CA GLU A 54 -4.93 -15.35 0.84
C GLU A 54 -5.79 -15.03 2.07
N GLY A 55 -6.85 -14.22 1.93
CA GLY A 55 -7.67 -13.78 3.07
C GLY A 55 -6.95 -12.81 4.01
N ILE A 56 -5.88 -12.17 3.54
CA ILE A 56 -5.05 -11.27 4.34
C ILE A 56 -5.38 -9.82 3.98
N ILE A 57 -5.57 -8.98 4.99
CA ILE A 57 -5.67 -7.53 4.83
C ILE A 57 -4.38 -6.93 5.38
N SER A 58 -3.45 -6.58 4.49
CA SER A 58 -2.22 -5.88 4.87
C SER A 58 -2.48 -4.39 5.06
N ALA A 59 -1.61 -3.72 5.82
CA ALA A 59 -1.56 -2.26 5.81
C ALA A 59 -1.29 -1.73 4.38
N LEU A 60 -1.85 -0.58 4.04
CA LEU A 60 -1.65 0.03 2.71
C LEU A 60 -0.19 0.35 2.43
N GLU A 61 0.58 0.69 3.46
CA GLU A 61 2.03 0.85 3.36
C GLU A 61 2.71 -0.45 2.90
N SER A 62 2.33 -1.58 3.49
CA SER A 62 2.88 -2.90 3.11
C SER A 62 2.40 -3.36 1.74
N ALA A 63 1.23 -2.90 1.30
CA ALA A 63 0.68 -3.21 -0.02
C ALA A 63 1.51 -2.59 -1.16
N HIS A 64 2.30 -1.55 -0.91
CA HIS A 64 3.28 -1.04 -1.87
C HIS A 64 4.37 -2.08 -2.19
N ALA A 65 4.80 -2.85 -1.18
CA ALA A 65 5.73 -3.96 -1.41
C ALA A 65 5.09 -5.08 -2.25
N LEU A 66 3.79 -5.36 -2.06
CA LEU A 66 3.04 -6.30 -2.91
C LEU A 66 2.94 -5.80 -4.35
N ALA A 67 2.58 -4.54 -4.56
CA ALA A 67 2.46 -3.95 -5.90
C ALA A 67 3.80 -4.02 -6.65
N GLY A 68 4.90 -3.66 -5.98
CA GLY A 68 6.25 -3.80 -6.54
C GLY A 68 6.59 -5.25 -6.89
N ALA A 69 6.33 -6.19 -5.97
CA ALA A 69 6.59 -7.60 -6.20
C ALA A 69 5.78 -8.18 -7.36
N PHE A 70 4.51 -7.80 -7.51
CA PHE A 70 3.67 -8.27 -8.62
C PHE A 70 4.13 -7.72 -9.97
N ARG A 71 4.76 -6.56 -9.99
CA ARG A 71 5.36 -5.98 -11.20
C ARG A 71 6.66 -6.70 -11.57
N GLU A 72 7.49 -7.04 -10.60
CA GLU A 72 8.80 -7.67 -10.81
C GLU A 72 8.71 -9.19 -11.06
N ALA A 73 7.78 -9.88 -10.37
CA ALA A 73 7.69 -11.33 -10.40
C ALA A 73 7.57 -11.95 -11.82
N PRO A 74 6.84 -11.37 -12.78
CA PRO A 74 6.75 -11.92 -14.13
C PRO A 74 8.08 -11.93 -14.91
N GLU A 75 9.04 -11.10 -14.50
CA GLU A 75 10.36 -10.99 -15.14
C GLU A 75 11.37 -12.01 -14.59
N LEU A 76 11.01 -12.73 -13.53
CA LEU A 76 11.87 -13.69 -12.86
C LEU A 76 11.73 -15.10 -13.46
N ASN A 77 12.77 -15.91 -13.31
CA ASN A 77 12.72 -17.32 -13.67
C ASN A 77 11.85 -18.10 -12.68
N ALA A 78 11.33 -19.24 -13.12
CA ALA A 78 10.40 -20.06 -12.33
C ALA A 78 11.02 -20.65 -11.04
N ASP A 79 12.32 -20.71 -10.92
CA ASP A 79 13.06 -21.18 -9.75
C ASP A 79 13.53 -20.05 -8.81
N GLU A 80 13.29 -18.79 -9.18
CA GLU A 80 13.59 -17.66 -8.34
C GLU A 80 12.48 -17.42 -7.30
N VAL A 81 12.87 -16.91 -6.13
CA VAL A 81 11.96 -16.70 -5.00
C VAL A 81 11.90 -15.23 -4.65
N VAL A 82 10.68 -14.70 -4.57
CA VAL A 82 10.43 -13.35 -4.06
C VAL A 82 9.90 -13.44 -2.64
N VAL A 83 10.54 -12.74 -1.72
CA VAL A 83 10.08 -12.60 -0.33
C VAL A 83 9.50 -11.22 -0.13
N ILE A 84 8.23 -11.14 0.24
CA ILE A 84 7.51 -9.88 0.47
C ILE A 84 7.31 -9.72 1.98
N ASN A 85 7.84 -8.62 2.53
CA ASN A 85 7.63 -8.30 3.94
C ASN A 85 6.30 -7.54 4.15
N LEU A 86 5.31 -8.21 4.72
CA LEU A 86 4.06 -7.59 5.16
C LEU A 86 4.24 -7.08 6.60
N SER A 87 4.82 -5.92 6.75
CA SER A 87 5.22 -5.32 8.02
C SER A 87 4.06 -4.76 8.86
N GLY A 88 2.86 -4.65 8.29
CA GLY A 88 1.70 -4.07 8.97
C GLY A 88 0.38 -4.73 8.60
N ARG A 89 -0.57 -4.64 9.53
CA ARG A 89 -1.95 -5.14 9.38
C ARG A 89 -2.88 -4.03 8.88
N GLY A 90 -3.91 -4.41 8.09
CA GLY A 90 -4.79 -3.46 7.40
C GLY A 90 -6.08 -3.13 8.13
N ASP A 91 -6.31 -3.60 9.35
CA ASP A 91 -7.51 -3.27 10.12
C ASP A 91 -7.63 -1.77 10.42
N LYS A 92 -6.52 -1.05 10.52
CA LYS A 92 -6.49 0.42 10.62
C LYS A 92 -6.96 1.13 9.33
N ASP A 93 -6.83 0.46 8.19
CA ASP A 93 -7.08 1.04 6.86
C ASP A 93 -8.42 0.59 6.26
N ILE A 94 -9.21 -0.20 6.99
CA ILE A 94 -10.39 -0.86 6.44
C ILE A 94 -11.42 0.11 5.85
N PHE A 95 -11.58 1.28 6.46
CA PHE A 95 -12.48 2.32 5.96
C PHE A 95 -11.94 2.99 4.69
N THR A 96 -10.65 3.28 4.67
CA THR A 96 -9.96 3.83 3.49
C THR A 96 -10.01 2.86 2.32
N ILE A 97 -9.74 1.58 2.58
CA ILE A 97 -9.81 0.50 1.58
C ILE A 97 -11.24 0.38 1.03
N ALA A 98 -12.26 0.33 1.90
CA ALA A 98 -13.65 0.18 1.50
C ALA A 98 -14.14 1.38 0.67
N ASP A 99 -13.73 2.60 1.01
CA ASP A 99 -14.08 3.79 0.24
C ASP A 99 -13.36 3.83 -1.10
N ALA A 100 -12.05 3.60 -1.11
CA ALA A 100 -11.23 3.61 -2.32
C ALA A 100 -11.64 2.52 -3.33
N LEU A 101 -12.04 1.34 -2.86
CA LEU A 101 -12.57 0.27 -3.70
C LEU A 101 -14.00 0.52 -4.19
N GLY A 102 -14.65 1.58 -3.72
CA GLY A 102 -15.96 2.00 -4.18
C GLY A 102 -17.09 1.03 -3.82
N ASP A 103 -16.98 0.25 -2.74
CA ASP A 103 -17.96 -0.75 -2.36
C ASP A 103 -19.33 -0.12 -2.03
N THR A 104 -20.32 -0.42 -2.85
CA THR A 104 -21.68 0.14 -2.72
C THR A 104 -22.40 -0.43 -1.50
N THR A 105 -22.14 -1.67 -1.12
CA THR A 105 -22.72 -2.31 0.09
C THR A 105 -22.23 -1.60 1.33
N TRP A 106 -20.94 -1.31 1.39
CA TRP A 106 -20.32 -0.54 2.46
C TRP A 106 -20.92 0.86 2.58
N LYS A 107 -21.02 1.59 1.47
CA LYS A 107 -21.60 2.94 1.43
C LYS A 107 -23.06 2.94 1.91
N SER A 108 -23.86 1.98 1.45
CA SER A 108 -25.25 1.80 1.90
C SER A 108 -25.33 1.50 3.41
N PHE A 109 -24.50 0.58 3.90
CA PHE A 109 -24.45 0.25 5.32
C PHE A 109 -24.13 1.48 6.19
N ILE A 110 -23.09 2.25 5.84
CA ILE A 110 -22.71 3.44 6.59
C ILE A 110 -23.82 4.49 6.58
N THR A 111 -24.47 4.71 5.43
CA THR A 111 -25.58 5.67 5.32
C THR A 111 -26.74 5.27 6.23
N THR A 112 -27.15 4.01 6.19
CA THR A 112 -28.23 3.50 7.06
C THR A 112 -27.89 3.65 8.54
N LYS A 113 -26.66 3.29 8.93
CA LYS A 113 -26.20 3.44 10.32
C LYS A 113 -26.14 4.91 10.77
N ALA A 114 -25.72 5.80 9.91
CA ALA A 114 -25.68 7.23 10.22
C ALA A 114 -27.11 7.81 10.43
N GLU A 115 -28.10 7.31 9.69
CA GLU A 115 -29.51 7.68 9.86
C GLU A 115 -30.06 7.14 11.20
N GLU A 116 -29.79 5.88 11.55
CA GLU A 116 -30.19 5.28 12.81
C GLU A 116 -29.65 6.04 14.03
N TYR A 117 -28.41 6.55 13.97
CA TYR A 117 -27.81 7.30 15.08
C TYR A 117 -28.29 8.76 15.20
N ARG A 118 -28.97 9.28 14.17
CA ARG A 118 -29.57 10.64 14.20
C ARG A 118 -31.02 10.65 14.73
N ALA A 119 -31.65 9.50 14.79
CA ALA A 119 -33.02 9.32 15.30
C ALA A 119 -33.02 9.19 16.83
#